data_aecf57275c17522c7d940ab0eb40c785
#
_entry.id   aecf57275c17522c7d940ab0eb40c785
#
_cell.length_a   1.000
_cell.length_b   1.000
_cell.length_c   1.000
_cell.angle_alpha   90.00
_cell.angle_beta   90.00
_cell.angle_gamma   90.00
#
_symmetry.space_group_name_H-M   'P 1'
#
loop_
_entity.id
_entity.type
_entity.pdbx_description
1 polymer ?
#
loop_
_entity_poly.entity_id
_entity_poly.type
_entity_poly.pdbx_seq_one_letter_code
_entity_poly.pdbx_strand_id
1 'polypeptide(L)'
;MNKPFIIDAHLDLSMNALEWNRDLRQPLKEINRREIGMTDKPDRGNATISFEELRKGNVGLVVATQIGRYVGPDNPLPGWHSPEQAWAQTQGQLAWYKAMEEEGQMVMIRDKKALETHLALWKDSEPADKKPIGYVLSIEGADSFITVNHVERAYAYGLRAVGPAHYGPGRYANGTDSTGHLNAMGKELLRTMDRLGMILDVTHLCDEAFWDALDLYKGPIWASHNNCRAFVDHNRQFSDEMIKALIERGAVIGIALDAWMMVPNWVRGESTPRGMNCGMEIMANNIDHVCQLAGNANHVAIGSDLDGAFGTEQCPYDLVTIADLQKIFPILQYRGFTDDAINRIASGNWIEFLRKHLPE
;
A
#
# COMPACT_ATOMS: atom_id res chain seq x y z
N MET A 1 -0.06 17.16 -22.00
CA MET A 1 -1.22 16.69 -21.20
C MET A 1 -1.00 17.10 -19.75
N ASN A 2 -2.06 17.50 -19.03
CA ASN A 2 -1.94 17.68 -17.58
C ASN A 2 -1.62 16.31 -16.96
N LYS A 3 -0.73 16.27 -15.97
CA LYS A 3 -0.42 15.05 -15.20
C LYS A 3 -1.67 14.55 -14.51
N PRO A 4 -2.11 13.28 -14.69
CA PRO A 4 -3.20 12.70 -13.92
C PRO A 4 -2.96 12.84 -12.42
N PHE A 5 -4.03 13.06 -11.66
CA PHE A 5 -4.01 12.98 -10.20
C PHE A 5 -3.88 11.51 -9.80
N ILE A 6 -2.92 11.19 -8.95
CA ILE A 6 -2.64 9.82 -8.52
C ILE A 6 -3.10 9.64 -7.08
N ILE A 7 -3.75 8.48 -6.82
CA ILE A 7 -3.89 7.89 -5.50
C ILE A 7 -3.02 6.63 -5.46
N ASP A 8 -2.10 6.58 -4.49
CA ASP A 8 -1.26 5.41 -4.24
C ASP A 8 -1.77 4.67 -3.00
N ALA A 9 -2.16 3.42 -3.16
CA ALA A 9 -2.86 2.70 -2.10
C ALA A 9 -1.95 2.02 -1.08
N HIS A 10 -0.64 2.20 -1.15
CA HIS A 10 0.25 1.69 -0.11
C HIS A 10 1.58 2.41 -0.05
N LEU A 11 1.82 3.12 1.06
CA LEU A 11 3.11 3.73 1.35
C LEU A 11 3.41 3.66 2.86
N ASP A 12 4.58 3.12 3.20
CA ASP A 12 5.10 2.98 4.57
C ASP A 12 5.81 4.25 5.07
N LEU A 13 5.18 5.43 4.93
CA LEU A 13 5.81 6.71 5.21
C LEU A 13 6.33 6.81 6.65
N SER A 14 5.54 6.35 7.63
CA SER A 14 5.92 6.42 9.05
C SER A 14 7.02 5.43 9.41
N MET A 15 7.06 4.24 8.77
CA MET A 15 8.15 3.30 8.93
C MET A 15 9.46 3.90 8.40
N ASN A 16 9.44 4.48 7.22
CA ASN A 16 10.59 5.19 6.66
C ASN A 16 11.08 6.32 7.57
N ALA A 17 10.17 7.10 8.13
CA ALA A 17 10.54 8.18 9.03
C ALA A 17 11.19 7.68 10.33
N LEU A 18 10.63 6.65 10.97
CA LEU A 18 11.05 6.23 12.31
C LEU A 18 12.11 5.12 12.30
N GLU A 19 11.97 4.10 11.44
CA GLU A 19 12.88 2.96 11.44
C GLU A 19 14.06 3.12 10.48
N TRP A 20 13.85 3.86 9.37
CA TRP A 20 14.92 4.25 8.44
C TRP A 20 15.55 5.60 8.80
N ASN A 21 14.93 6.38 9.71
CA ASN A 21 15.36 7.71 10.11
C ASN A 21 15.44 8.68 8.90
N ARG A 22 14.46 8.60 8.00
CA ARG A 22 14.31 9.44 6.82
C ARG A 22 13.40 10.64 7.12
N ASP A 23 13.92 11.85 7.08
CA ASP A 23 13.08 13.06 7.16
C ASP A 23 12.47 13.36 5.79
N LEU A 24 11.25 12.89 5.55
CA LEU A 24 10.56 13.00 4.26
C LEU A 24 10.22 14.44 3.84
N ARG A 25 10.45 15.45 4.71
CA ARG A 25 10.35 16.88 4.38
C ARG A 25 11.56 17.36 3.59
N GLN A 26 12.68 16.64 3.66
CA GLN A 26 13.90 16.97 2.94
C GLN A 26 13.80 16.60 1.46
N PRO A 27 14.52 17.30 0.56
CA PRO A 27 14.68 16.85 -0.80
C PRO A 27 15.25 15.41 -0.85
N LEU A 28 14.72 14.58 -1.75
CA LEU A 28 15.12 13.17 -1.86
C LEU A 28 16.63 12.96 -1.96
N LYS A 29 17.31 13.82 -2.73
CA LYS A 29 18.77 13.79 -2.85
C LYS A 29 19.51 13.94 -1.51
N GLU A 30 18.95 14.71 -0.56
CA GLU A 30 19.55 14.90 0.76
C GLU A 30 19.28 13.69 1.67
N ILE A 31 18.13 13.05 1.54
CA ILE A 31 17.82 11.78 2.22
C ILE A 31 18.84 10.74 1.78
N ASN A 32 18.96 10.50 0.48
CA ASN A 32 19.89 9.51 -0.08
C ASN A 32 21.37 9.84 0.24
N ARG A 33 21.76 11.11 0.21
CA ARG A 33 23.12 11.54 0.57
C ARG A 33 23.48 11.22 2.03
N ARG A 34 22.54 11.35 2.96
CA ARG A 34 22.76 11.04 4.39
C ARG A 34 22.94 9.56 4.63
N GLU A 35 22.43 8.72 3.77
CA GLU A 35 22.51 7.26 3.88
C GLU A 35 23.75 6.65 3.20
N ILE A 36 24.59 7.45 2.52
CA ILE A 36 25.81 6.97 1.88
C ILE A 36 26.73 6.31 2.92
N GLY A 37 27.07 5.05 2.66
CA GLY A 37 27.94 4.25 3.53
C GLY A 37 27.23 3.57 4.71
N MET A 38 25.93 3.76 4.90
CA MET A 38 25.13 2.97 5.82
C MET A 38 24.88 1.57 5.23
N THR A 39 24.88 0.53 6.09
CA THR A 39 24.73 -0.87 5.66
C THR A 39 23.73 -1.65 6.50
N ASP A 40 23.00 -0.97 7.38
CA ASP A 40 22.02 -1.58 8.29
C ASP A 40 20.70 -1.97 7.60
N LYS A 41 20.44 -1.42 6.41
CA LYS A 41 19.30 -1.74 5.56
C LYS A 41 19.74 -1.89 4.11
N PRO A 42 19.09 -2.76 3.30
CA PRO A 42 19.52 -3.05 1.93
C PRO A 42 19.32 -1.85 0.97
N ASP A 43 18.34 -1.01 1.24
CA ASP A 43 17.89 0.12 0.42
C ASP A 43 18.50 1.46 0.82
N ARG A 44 19.57 1.46 1.65
CA ARG A 44 20.25 2.71 2.04
C ARG A 44 20.81 3.45 0.84
N GLY A 45 20.49 4.75 0.76
CA GLY A 45 20.88 5.63 -0.36
C GLY A 45 20.03 5.45 -1.63
N ASN A 46 18.97 4.64 -1.57
CA ASN A 46 18.09 4.30 -2.70
C ASN A 46 16.64 4.71 -2.48
N ALA A 47 16.34 5.57 -1.50
CA ALA A 47 14.99 6.05 -1.27
C ALA A 47 14.38 6.69 -2.52
N THR A 48 13.08 6.51 -2.70
CA THR A 48 12.29 7.00 -3.85
C THR A 48 11.26 8.05 -3.45
N ILE A 49 10.99 8.24 -2.14
CA ILE A 49 9.91 9.07 -1.63
C ILE A 49 10.41 10.26 -0.81
N SER A 50 9.82 11.43 -1.08
CA SER A 50 9.78 12.60 -0.22
C SER A 50 8.46 13.34 -0.48
N PHE A 51 8.04 14.25 0.41
CA PHE A 51 6.86 15.06 0.17
C PHE A 51 6.99 15.92 -1.10
N GLU A 52 8.20 16.38 -1.44
CA GLU A 52 8.48 17.08 -2.68
C GLU A 52 8.18 16.20 -3.90
N GLU A 53 8.68 14.96 -3.92
CA GLU A 53 8.51 14.04 -5.04
C GLU A 53 7.05 13.55 -5.17
N LEU A 54 6.31 13.35 -4.07
CA LEU A 54 4.87 13.08 -4.09
C LEU A 54 4.11 14.20 -4.83
N ARG A 55 4.36 15.47 -4.42
CA ARG A 55 3.73 16.63 -5.05
C ARG A 55 4.11 16.79 -6.51
N LYS A 56 5.38 16.60 -6.83
CA LYS A 56 5.91 16.67 -8.20
C LYS A 56 5.30 15.58 -9.10
N GLY A 57 5.02 14.41 -8.53
CA GLY A 57 4.31 13.31 -9.19
C GLY A 57 2.80 13.49 -9.30
N ASN A 58 2.22 14.55 -8.72
CA ASN A 58 0.78 14.72 -8.57
C ASN A 58 0.13 13.55 -7.80
N VAL A 59 0.90 12.93 -6.88
CA VAL A 59 0.43 11.90 -5.93
C VAL A 59 -0.17 12.65 -4.74
N GLY A 60 -1.45 12.93 -4.81
CA GLY A 60 -2.09 13.84 -3.85
C GLY A 60 -2.83 13.15 -2.72
N LEU A 61 -3.08 11.84 -2.82
CA LEU A 61 -3.66 11.04 -1.76
C LEU A 61 -2.98 9.68 -1.71
N VAL A 62 -2.72 9.19 -0.50
CA VAL A 62 -2.08 7.88 -0.28
C VAL A 62 -2.84 7.08 0.78
N VAL A 63 -2.75 5.75 0.72
CA VAL A 63 -3.01 4.93 1.90
C VAL A 63 -1.70 4.82 2.66
N ALA A 64 -1.67 5.42 3.84
CA ALA A 64 -0.48 5.53 4.67
C ALA A 64 -0.55 4.52 5.81
N THR A 65 0.47 3.67 5.90
CA THR A 65 0.43 2.51 6.78
C THR A 65 1.03 2.78 8.15
N GLN A 66 0.52 2.00 9.10
CA GLN A 66 1.20 1.66 10.33
C GLN A 66 1.65 0.20 10.23
N ILE A 67 2.85 -0.13 10.65
CA ILE A 67 3.35 -1.51 10.70
C ILE A 67 4.04 -1.78 12.03
N GLY A 68 3.68 -2.88 12.67
CA GLY A 68 4.29 -3.33 13.92
C GLY A 68 4.13 -4.85 14.04
N ARG A 69 5.08 -5.60 13.46
CA ARG A 69 5.03 -7.07 13.49
C ARG A 69 5.38 -7.59 14.89
N TYR A 70 4.54 -8.46 15.42
CA TYR A 70 4.92 -9.32 16.53
C TYR A 70 5.55 -10.59 15.99
N VAL A 71 6.63 -11.05 16.61
CA VAL A 71 7.28 -12.30 16.31
C VAL A 71 7.41 -13.15 17.57
N GLY A 72 6.89 -14.39 17.50
CA GLY A 72 7.08 -15.38 18.57
C GLY A 72 8.52 -15.88 18.64
N PRO A 73 8.88 -16.61 19.71
CA PRO A 73 10.28 -17.05 19.96
C PRO A 73 10.92 -17.83 18.82
N ASP A 74 10.12 -18.58 18.07
CA ASP A 74 10.59 -19.45 16.99
C ASP A 74 10.45 -18.82 15.58
N ASN A 75 10.01 -17.57 15.50
CA ASN A 75 9.87 -16.87 14.24
C ASN A 75 11.16 -16.07 13.93
N PRO A 76 11.91 -16.40 12.85
CA PRO A 76 13.17 -15.75 12.52
C PRO A 76 13.01 -14.35 11.87
N LEU A 77 11.79 -13.94 11.55
CA LEU A 77 11.54 -12.64 10.94
C LEU A 77 11.85 -11.49 11.91
N PRO A 78 12.27 -10.33 11.40
CA PRO A 78 12.43 -9.14 12.25
C PRO A 78 11.07 -8.68 12.78
N GLY A 79 11.02 -8.27 14.05
CA GLY A 79 9.78 -7.79 14.69
C GLY A 79 9.94 -7.60 16.19
N TRP A 80 8.83 -7.32 16.84
CA TRP A 80 8.74 -7.04 18.26
C TRP A 80 8.39 -8.32 19.03
N HIS A 81 8.96 -8.52 20.21
CA HIS A 81 8.78 -9.76 20.99
C HIS A 81 7.53 -9.75 21.88
N SER A 82 6.76 -8.66 21.88
CA SER A 82 5.44 -8.64 22.49
C SER A 82 4.46 -7.78 21.69
N PRO A 83 3.15 -8.07 21.75
CA PRO A 83 2.14 -7.24 21.12
C PRO A 83 2.11 -5.81 21.65
N GLU A 84 2.47 -5.61 22.93
CA GLU A 84 2.54 -4.30 23.58
C GLU A 84 3.66 -3.45 22.97
N GLN A 85 4.82 -4.05 22.67
CA GLN A 85 5.91 -3.37 21.97
C GLN A 85 5.49 -3.01 20.54
N ALA A 86 4.87 -3.95 19.81
CA ALA A 86 4.35 -3.72 18.47
C ALA A 86 3.28 -2.61 18.46
N TRP A 87 2.39 -2.60 19.46
CA TRP A 87 1.42 -1.52 19.65
C TRP A 87 2.08 -0.17 19.93
N ALA A 88 3.09 -0.12 20.79
CA ALA A 88 3.82 1.12 21.07
C ALA A 88 4.51 1.66 19.81
N GLN A 89 5.05 0.79 18.95
CA GLN A 89 5.61 1.16 17.65
C GLN A 89 4.57 1.82 16.75
N THR A 90 3.40 1.20 16.57
CA THR A 90 2.33 1.78 15.74
C THR A 90 1.77 3.08 16.31
N GLN A 91 1.77 3.26 17.65
CA GLN A 91 1.39 4.54 18.27
C GLN A 91 2.46 5.63 18.04
N GLY A 92 3.74 5.29 18.02
CA GLY A 92 4.81 6.19 17.59
C GLY A 92 4.64 6.63 16.13
N GLN A 93 4.29 5.71 15.25
CA GLN A 93 3.99 5.99 13.84
C GLN A 93 2.77 6.90 13.70
N LEU A 94 1.70 6.69 14.47
CA LEU A 94 0.55 7.61 14.52
C LEU A 94 0.95 9.01 14.97
N ALA A 95 1.80 9.12 16.00
CA ALA A 95 2.29 10.41 16.49
C ALA A 95 3.08 11.15 15.40
N TRP A 96 3.87 10.44 14.58
CA TRP A 96 4.56 11.04 13.44
C TRP A 96 3.58 11.58 12.39
N TYR A 97 2.54 10.81 12.01
CA TYR A 97 1.51 11.30 11.09
C TYR A 97 0.84 12.58 11.63
N LYS A 98 0.53 12.61 12.92
CA LYS A 98 -0.07 13.81 13.56
C LYS A 98 0.86 15.02 13.51
N ALA A 99 2.17 14.83 13.74
CA ALA A 99 3.14 15.90 13.59
C ALA A 99 3.21 16.41 12.13
N MET A 100 3.08 15.54 11.13
CA MET A 100 3.02 15.94 9.72
C MET A 100 1.72 16.69 9.37
N GLU A 101 0.61 16.39 10.04
CA GLU A 101 -0.62 17.19 9.93
C GLU A 101 -0.43 18.59 10.52
N GLU A 102 0.14 18.70 11.72
CA GLU A 102 0.41 19.99 12.40
C GLU A 102 1.33 20.90 11.57
N GLU A 103 2.28 20.31 10.83
CA GLU A 103 3.16 21.04 9.91
C GLU A 103 2.54 21.31 8.52
N GLY A 104 1.30 20.89 8.29
CA GLY A 104 0.61 21.10 7.00
C GLY A 104 1.18 20.24 5.85
N GLN A 105 2.01 19.24 6.14
CA GLN A 105 2.53 18.33 5.12
C GLN A 105 1.49 17.31 4.68
N MET A 106 0.65 16.85 5.61
CA MET A 106 -0.36 15.83 5.37
C MET A 106 -1.73 16.24 5.95
N VAL A 107 -2.78 15.55 5.50
CA VAL A 107 -4.14 15.68 6.05
C VAL A 107 -4.84 14.32 6.06
N MET A 108 -5.40 13.93 7.22
CA MET A 108 -6.10 12.65 7.35
C MET A 108 -7.46 12.67 6.66
N ILE A 109 -7.71 11.64 5.85
CA ILE A 109 -8.98 11.40 5.16
C ILE A 109 -9.72 10.27 5.90
N ARG A 110 -10.54 10.63 6.88
CA ARG A 110 -11.23 9.67 7.73
C ARG A 110 -12.73 9.51 7.45
N ASP A 111 -13.30 10.37 6.60
CA ASP A 111 -14.71 10.40 6.24
C ASP A 111 -14.89 10.99 4.84
N LYS A 112 -16.10 10.88 4.29
CA LYS A 112 -16.45 11.39 2.96
C LYS A 112 -16.26 12.89 2.83
N LYS A 113 -16.59 13.65 3.88
CA LYS A 113 -16.44 15.11 3.87
C LYS A 113 -14.98 15.51 3.73
N ALA A 114 -14.07 14.86 4.48
CA ALA A 114 -12.63 15.09 4.38
C ALA A 114 -12.12 14.74 2.98
N LEU A 115 -12.59 13.62 2.39
CA LEU A 115 -12.25 13.21 1.04
C LEU A 115 -12.64 14.29 0.01
N GLU A 116 -13.89 14.74 0.00
CA GLU A 116 -14.36 15.71 -0.99
C GLU A 116 -13.65 17.06 -0.82
N THR A 117 -13.43 17.51 0.40
CA THR A 117 -12.67 18.73 0.69
C THR A 117 -11.25 18.62 0.13
N HIS A 118 -10.58 17.50 0.32
CA HIS A 118 -9.23 17.25 -0.17
C HIS A 118 -9.17 17.18 -1.70
N LEU A 119 -10.11 16.47 -2.32
CA LEU A 119 -10.20 16.39 -3.78
C LEU A 119 -10.47 17.75 -4.42
N ALA A 120 -11.28 18.61 -3.79
CA ALA A 120 -11.53 19.96 -4.26
C ALA A 120 -10.24 20.82 -4.18
N LEU A 121 -9.47 20.69 -3.08
CA LEU A 121 -8.19 21.39 -2.92
C LEU A 121 -7.19 21.00 -4.02
N TRP A 122 -7.11 19.72 -4.39
CA TRP A 122 -6.18 19.27 -5.43
C TRP A 122 -6.62 19.63 -6.87
N LYS A 123 -7.90 20.01 -7.06
CA LYS A 123 -8.42 20.49 -8.35
C LYS A 123 -8.29 21.99 -8.53
N ASP A 124 -8.05 22.75 -7.47
CA ASP A 124 -7.91 24.19 -7.57
C ASP A 124 -6.60 24.60 -8.26
N SER A 125 -6.46 25.91 -8.55
CA SER A 125 -5.32 26.47 -9.28
C SER A 125 -4.05 26.67 -8.44
N GLU A 126 -4.10 26.41 -7.12
CA GLU A 126 -2.90 26.50 -6.28
C GLU A 126 -1.83 25.49 -6.71
N PRO A 127 -0.55 25.89 -6.69
CA PRO A 127 0.54 24.96 -7.01
C PRO A 127 0.57 23.75 -6.09
N ALA A 128 0.87 22.58 -6.65
CA ALA A 128 0.89 21.32 -5.91
C ALA A 128 1.91 21.30 -4.74
N ASP A 129 3.00 22.07 -4.86
CA ASP A 129 4.05 22.18 -3.83
C ASP A 129 3.56 22.79 -2.51
N LYS A 130 2.41 23.50 -2.53
CA LYS A 130 1.76 24.07 -1.34
C LYS A 130 0.64 23.21 -0.77
N LYS A 131 0.25 22.12 -1.44
CA LYS A 131 -0.88 21.29 -1.03
C LYS A 131 -0.43 20.19 -0.07
N PRO A 132 -1.19 19.92 1.01
CA PRO A 132 -0.93 18.74 1.84
C PRO A 132 -1.22 17.46 1.05
N ILE A 133 -0.49 16.39 1.37
CA ILE A 133 -0.81 15.04 0.89
C ILE A 133 -1.95 14.48 1.74
N GLY A 134 -3.06 14.09 1.10
CA GLY A 134 -4.14 13.37 1.80
C GLY A 134 -3.70 11.96 2.18
N TYR A 135 -4.14 11.46 3.33
CA TYR A 135 -3.88 10.07 3.66
C TYR A 135 -5.07 9.37 4.32
N VAL A 136 -5.35 8.17 3.87
CA VAL A 136 -6.21 7.20 4.56
C VAL A 136 -5.31 6.34 5.42
N LEU A 137 -5.55 6.33 6.75
CA LEU A 137 -4.71 5.54 7.65
C LEU A 137 -5.09 4.06 7.58
N SER A 138 -4.10 3.22 7.35
CA SER A 138 -4.17 1.77 7.30
C SER A 138 -3.19 1.14 8.30
N ILE A 139 -3.37 -0.15 8.59
CA ILE A 139 -2.38 -0.95 9.31
C ILE A 139 -2.06 -2.22 8.53
N GLU A 140 -0.78 -2.47 8.34
CA GLU A 140 -0.26 -3.63 7.65
C GLU A 140 0.22 -4.68 8.65
N GLY A 141 -0.56 -5.77 8.73
CA GLY A 141 -0.42 -6.75 9.79
C GLY A 141 -1.09 -6.30 11.10
N ALA A 142 -2.10 -7.04 11.54
CA ALA A 142 -2.87 -6.72 12.75
C ALA A 142 -2.15 -7.11 14.06
N ASP A 143 -0.94 -7.61 13.99
CA ASP A 143 -0.20 -8.19 15.12
C ASP A 143 -0.01 -7.24 16.29
N SER A 144 0.04 -5.94 16.02
CA SER A 144 0.15 -4.90 17.04
C SER A 144 -1.11 -4.70 17.89
N PHE A 145 -2.29 -5.17 17.44
CA PHE A 145 -3.48 -5.14 18.27
C PHE A 145 -3.34 -6.15 19.42
N ILE A 146 -3.16 -5.65 20.63
CA ILE A 146 -3.01 -6.48 21.84
C ILE A 146 -4.25 -7.37 22.02
N THR A 147 -5.44 -6.77 21.81
CA THR A 147 -6.74 -7.44 21.77
C THR A 147 -7.61 -6.78 20.71
N VAL A 148 -8.72 -7.39 20.33
CA VAL A 148 -9.68 -6.79 19.38
C VAL A 148 -10.27 -5.45 19.83
N ASN A 149 -10.28 -5.14 21.13
CA ASN A 149 -10.67 -3.82 21.63
C ASN A 149 -9.73 -2.70 21.14
N HIS A 150 -8.49 -3.03 20.77
CA HIS A 150 -7.55 -2.07 20.17
C HIS A 150 -7.95 -1.66 18.76
N VAL A 151 -8.73 -2.49 18.06
CA VAL A 151 -9.32 -2.13 16.74
C VAL A 151 -10.31 -0.98 16.89
N GLU A 152 -11.17 -1.02 17.92
CA GLU A 152 -12.12 0.08 18.19
C GLU A 152 -11.40 1.39 18.56
N ARG A 153 -10.34 1.27 19.37
CA ARG A 153 -9.47 2.42 19.70
C ARG A 153 -8.80 2.98 18.44
N ALA A 154 -8.33 2.10 17.57
CA ALA A 154 -7.69 2.48 16.30
C ALA A 154 -8.69 3.16 15.34
N TYR A 155 -9.89 2.62 15.22
CA TYR A 155 -10.97 3.27 14.46
C TYR A 155 -11.28 4.67 15.00
N ALA A 156 -11.31 4.84 16.32
CA ALA A 156 -11.60 6.13 16.95
C ALA A 156 -10.53 7.20 16.64
N TYR A 157 -9.25 6.83 16.50
CA TYR A 157 -8.20 7.80 16.12
C TYR A 157 -8.06 7.98 14.58
N GLY A 158 -8.84 7.27 13.78
CA GLY A 158 -8.93 7.49 12.34
C GLY A 158 -8.47 6.34 11.45
N LEU A 159 -8.09 5.17 12.00
CA LEU A 159 -7.79 3.98 11.20
C LEU A 159 -9.02 3.55 10.40
N ARG A 160 -8.85 3.29 9.10
CA ARG A 160 -9.97 2.91 8.21
C ARG A 160 -9.78 1.58 7.52
N ALA A 161 -8.56 1.10 7.38
CA ALA A 161 -8.27 -0.18 6.77
C ALA A 161 -7.35 -1.04 7.64
N VAL A 162 -7.53 -2.35 7.58
CA VAL A 162 -6.71 -3.32 8.31
C VAL A 162 -6.37 -4.48 7.39
N GLY A 163 -5.06 -4.72 7.21
CA GLY A 163 -4.52 -5.97 6.72
C GLY A 163 -4.30 -6.93 7.90
N PRO A 164 -4.97 -8.09 7.96
CA PRO A 164 -4.84 -9.00 9.10
C PRO A 164 -3.46 -9.64 9.25
N ALA A 165 -2.70 -9.72 8.17
CA ALA A 165 -1.40 -10.39 8.09
C ALA A 165 -0.37 -9.53 7.36
N HIS A 166 0.92 -9.90 7.53
CA HIS A 166 2.06 -9.45 6.74
C HIS A 166 2.88 -10.69 6.34
N TYR A 167 4.18 -10.75 6.57
CA TYR A 167 4.98 -11.96 6.32
C TYR A 167 4.90 -12.95 7.49
N GLY A 168 4.88 -14.24 7.14
CA GLY A 168 4.93 -15.34 8.10
C GLY A 168 3.62 -15.58 8.87
N PRO A 169 3.66 -16.44 9.90
CA PRO A 169 2.52 -16.67 10.77
C PRO A 169 2.29 -15.46 11.66
N GLY A 170 1.10 -14.86 11.57
CA GLY A 170 0.68 -13.74 12.41
C GLY A 170 -0.28 -14.17 13.51
N ARG A 171 -0.54 -13.25 14.45
CA ARG A 171 -1.45 -13.50 15.58
C ARG A 171 -2.91 -13.67 15.15
N TYR A 172 -3.32 -12.99 14.09
CA TYR A 172 -4.69 -12.94 13.59
C TYR A 172 -4.88 -13.76 12.31
N ALA A 173 -3.88 -13.76 11.44
CA ALA A 173 -3.91 -14.52 10.19
C ALA A 173 -2.51 -14.90 9.75
N ASN A 174 -2.43 -15.97 8.97
CA ASN A 174 -1.20 -16.36 8.29
C ASN A 174 -1.03 -15.53 7.01
N GLY A 175 0.19 -15.05 6.79
CA GLY A 175 0.52 -14.17 5.68
C GLY A 175 1.45 -14.79 4.64
N THR A 176 2.14 -13.91 3.92
CA THR A 176 3.13 -14.29 2.89
C THR A 176 4.17 -15.25 3.48
N ASP A 177 4.56 -16.26 2.71
CA ASP A 177 5.49 -17.34 3.11
C ASP A 177 4.99 -18.24 4.26
N SER A 178 3.70 -18.23 4.54
CA SER A 178 3.07 -19.18 5.45
C SER A 178 1.77 -19.73 4.87
N THR A 179 1.17 -20.69 5.55
CA THR A 179 -0.07 -21.36 5.16
C THR A 179 -0.98 -21.53 6.36
N GLY A 180 -2.26 -21.73 6.11
CA GLY A 180 -3.24 -22.09 7.12
C GLY A 180 -4.41 -21.10 7.23
N HIS A 181 -5.47 -21.62 7.82
CA HIS A 181 -6.76 -20.95 7.97
C HIS A 181 -6.74 -19.84 9.04
N LEU A 182 -7.74 -18.96 9.00
CA LEU A 182 -7.97 -17.98 10.06
C LEU A 182 -8.21 -18.66 11.41
N ASN A 183 -7.46 -18.25 12.41
CA ASN A 183 -7.68 -18.70 13.79
C ASN A 183 -8.87 -17.97 14.45
N ALA A 184 -9.20 -18.30 15.69
CA ALA A 184 -10.32 -17.71 16.41
C ALA A 184 -10.17 -16.18 16.58
N MET A 185 -8.96 -15.69 16.84
CA MET A 185 -8.68 -14.25 16.96
C MET A 185 -8.86 -13.52 15.64
N GLY A 186 -8.44 -14.11 14.51
CA GLY A 186 -8.64 -13.55 13.17
C GLY A 186 -10.13 -13.45 12.82
N LYS A 187 -10.90 -14.49 13.13
CA LYS A 187 -12.36 -14.48 12.93
C LYS A 187 -13.05 -13.42 13.78
N GLU A 188 -12.59 -13.18 15.01
CA GLU A 188 -13.11 -12.13 15.89
C GLU A 188 -12.71 -10.73 15.37
N LEU A 189 -11.46 -10.56 14.91
CA LEU A 189 -11.00 -9.35 14.25
C LEU A 189 -11.92 -8.95 13.09
N LEU A 190 -12.16 -9.88 12.15
CA LEU A 190 -12.99 -9.60 10.97
C LEU A 190 -14.43 -9.24 11.34
N ARG A 191 -15.04 -9.91 12.34
CA ARG A 191 -16.36 -9.54 12.82
C ARG A 191 -16.39 -8.13 13.43
N THR A 192 -15.34 -7.76 14.16
CA THR A 192 -15.23 -6.43 14.76
C THR A 192 -15.07 -5.35 13.68
N MET A 193 -14.22 -5.61 12.67
CA MET A 193 -14.05 -4.74 11.52
C MET A 193 -15.36 -4.56 10.74
N ASP A 194 -16.09 -5.64 10.50
CA ASP A 194 -17.39 -5.61 9.79
C ASP A 194 -18.41 -4.74 10.53
N ARG A 195 -18.53 -4.90 11.85
CA ARG A 195 -19.38 -4.08 12.72
C ARG A 195 -19.01 -2.59 12.69
N LEU A 196 -17.74 -2.26 12.54
CA LEU A 196 -17.23 -0.88 12.47
C LEU A 196 -17.28 -0.30 11.05
N GLY A 197 -17.59 -1.10 10.03
CA GLY A 197 -17.57 -0.68 8.63
C GLY A 197 -16.16 -0.36 8.13
N MET A 198 -15.14 -1.02 8.69
CA MET A 198 -13.74 -0.84 8.28
C MET A 198 -13.49 -1.53 6.93
N ILE A 199 -12.41 -1.17 6.28
CA ILE A 199 -11.98 -1.80 5.02
C ILE A 199 -11.05 -2.96 5.36
N LEU A 200 -11.32 -4.16 4.81
CA LEU A 200 -10.42 -5.29 4.88
C LEU A 200 -9.41 -5.20 3.74
N ASP A 201 -8.13 -5.12 4.08
CA ASP A 201 -7.05 -5.27 3.13
C ASP A 201 -6.62 -6.74 3.09
N VAL A 202 -6.85 -7.40 1.95
CA VAL A 202 -6.51 -8.82 1.77
C VAL A 202 -5.09 -9.03 1.28
N THR A 203 -4.34 -7.97 1.07
CA THR A 203 -2.91 -8.06 0.73
C THR A 203 -2.17 -8.83 1.83
N HIS A 204 -1.19 -9.62 1.44
CA HIS A 204 -0.41 -10.51 2.30
C HIS A 204 -1.12 -11.73 2.89
N LEU A 205 -2.43 -11.86 2.85
CA LEU A 205 -3.07 -13.10 3.31
C LEU A 205 -2.56 -14.32 2.52
N CYS A 206 -2.20 -15.41 3.21
CA CYS A 206 -1.98 -16.68 2.53
C CYS A 206 -3.28 -17.21 1.92
N ASP A 207 -3.19 -18.16 1.00
CA ASP A 207 -4.33 -18.60 0.20
C ASP A 207 -5.53 -19.06 1.05
N GLU A 208 -5.29 -19.89 2.08
CA GLU A 208 -6.36 -20.39 2.94
C GLU A 208 -7.01 -19.26 3.76
N ALA A 209 -6.19 -18.36 4.32
CA ALA A 209 -6.68 -17.22 5.09
C ALA A 209 -7.43 -16.21 4.20
N PHE A 210 -7.02 -16.04 2.94
CA PHE A 210 -7.73 -15.23 1.95
C PHE A 210 -9.16 -15.73 1.72
N TRP A 211 -9.32 -17.03 1.45
CA TRP A 211 -10.65 -17.59 1.20
C TRP A 211 -11.53 -17.57 2.45
N ASP A 212 -10.98 -17.88 3.61
CA ASP A 212 -11.69 -17.76 4.88
C ASP A 212 -12.16 -16.32 5.13
N ALA A 213 -11.31 -15.33 4.81
CA ALA A 213 -11.63 -13.93 4.98
C ALA A 213 -12.76 -13.47 4.04
N LEU A 214 -12.72 -13.87 2.77
CA LEU A 214 -13.79 -13.56 1.80
C LEU A 214 -15.12 -14.19 2.18
N ASP A 215 -15.11 -15.41 2.70
CA ASP A 215 -16.34 -16.09 3.14
C ASP A 215 -16.94 -15.43 4.39
N LEU A 216 -16.12 -15.07 5.35
CA LEU A 216 -16.56 -14.51 6.63
C LEU A 216 -16.92 -13.03 6.55
N TYR A 217 -16.11 -12.21 5.87
CA TYR A 217 -16.22 -10.75 5.86
C TYR A 217 -17.19 -10.25 4.79
N LYS A 218 -18.17 -9.45 5.20
CA LYS A 218 -19.22 -8.93 4.29
C LYS A 218 -19.05 -7.44 3.95
N GLY A 219 -18.20 -6.74 4.68
CA GLY A 219 -17.88 -5.33 4.47
C GLY A 219 -17.00 -5.05 3.23
N PRO A 220 -16.48 -3.82 3.10
CA PRO A 220 -15.65 -3.40 1.98
C PRO A 220 -14.28 -4.07 2.00
N ILE A 221 -13.84 -4.54 0.83
CA ILE A 221 -12.55 -5.22 0.64
C ILE A 221 -11.75 -4.50 -0.45
N TRP A 222 -10.46 -4.36 -0.23
CA TRP A 222 -9.48 -4.00 -1.25
C TRP A 222 -8.21 -4.87 -1.16
N ALA A 223 -7.34 -4.76 -2.16
CA ALA A 223 -5.95 -5.18 -2.07
C ALA A 223 -5.08 -3.95 -2.32
N SER A 224 -4.42 -3.45 -1.29
CA SER A 224 -3.68 -2.19 -1.40
C SER A 224 -2.50 -2.28 -2.36
N HIS A 225 -1.74 -3.39 -2.35
CA HIS A 225 -0.54 -3.59 -3.17
C HIS A 225 -0.33 -5.07 -3.48
N ASN A 226 -0.77 -5.51 -4.67
CA ASN A 226 -0.71 -6.92 -5.05
C ASN A 226 -0.59 -7.09 -6.57
N ASN A 227 0.15 -8.14 -7.00
CA ASN A 227 0.33 -8.45 -8.41
C ASN A 227 -0.31 -9.80 -8.78
N CYS A 228 -0.21 -10.17 -10.06
CA CYS A 228 -0.84 -11.37 -10.59
C CYS A 228 0.12 -12.57 -10.51
N ARG A 229 -0.34 -13.67 -9.93
CA ARG A 229 0.40 -14.95 -9.85
C ARG A 229 0.73 -15.50 -11.23
N ALA A 230 -0.04 -15.14 -12.24
CA ALA A 230 0.23 -15.48 -13.64
C ALA A 230 1.62 -15.06 -14.15
N PHE A 231 2.22 -14.01 -13.56
CA PHE A 231 3.56 -13.53 -13.93
C PHE A 231 4.64 -13.99 -12.97
N VAL A 232 4.34 -14.09 -11.68
CA VAL A 232 5.27 -14.58 -10.65
C VAL A 232 4.51 -15.56 -9.75
N ASP A 233 4.80 -16.85 -9.88
CA ASP A 233 4.12 -17.91 -9.14
C ASP A 233 4.59 -17.96 -7.69
N HIS A 234 3.89 -17.21 -6.84
CA HIS A 234 4.17 -17.11 -5.40
C HIS A 234 2.88 -16.81 -4.62
N ASN A 235 2.77 -17.29 -3.36
CA ASN A 235 1.58 -17.04 -2.53
C ASN A 235 1.42 -15.56 -2.08
N ARG A 236 2.41 -14.70 -2.34
CA ARG A 236 2.29 -13.24 -2.21
C ARG A 236 1.37 -12.64 -3.28
N GLN A 237 1.22 -13.31 -4.41
CA GLN A 237 0.47 -12.86 -5.57
C GLN A 237 -0.92 -13.51 -5.61
N PHE A 238 -1.87 -12.84 -6.26
CA PHE A 238 -3.21 -13.40 -6.43
C PHE A 238 -3.31 -14.28 -7.67
N SER A 239 -3.94 -15.47 -7.51
CA SER A 239 -4.37 -16.26 -8.65
C SER A 239 -5.52 -15.59 -9.40
N ASP A 240 -5.79 -16.04 -10.62
CA ASP A 240 -6.92 -15.51 -11.40
C ASP A 240 -8.27 -15.72 -10.71
N GLU A 241 -8.42 -16.81 -9.96
CA GLU A 241 -9.61 -17.09 -9.17
C GLU A 241 -9.78 -16.07 -8.01
N MET A 242 -8.68 -15.75 -7.32
CA MET A 242 -8.69 -14.71 -6.27
C MET A 242 -9.03 -13.34 -6.85
N ILE A 243 -8.42 -12.98 -7.97
CA ILE A 243 -8.71 -11.70 -8.67
C ILE A 243 -10.18 -11.64 -9.07
N LYS A 244 -10.75 -12.69 -9.65
CA LYS A 244 -12.17 -12.74 -10.01
C LYS A 244 -13.08 -12.61 -8.80
N ALA A 245 -12.77 -13.30 -7.70
CA ALA A 245 -13.53 -13.18 -6.45
C ALA A 245 -13.49 -11.74 -5.87
N LEU A 246 -12.36 -11.05 -5.98
CA LEU A 246 -12.25 -9.64 -5.59
C LEU A 246 -13.06 -8.73 -6.50
N ILE A 247 -13.04 -8.97 -7.81
CA ILE A 247 -13.85 -8.25 -8.79
C ILE A 247 -15.35 -8.39 -8.47
N GLU A 248 -15.82 -9.60 -8.18
CA GLU A 248 -17.21 -9.87 -7.78
C GLU A 248 -17.61 -9.14 -6.50
N ARG A 249 -16.65 -8.93 -5.57
CA ARG A 249 -16.84 -8.15 -4.34
C ARG A 249 -16.76 -6.63 -4.56
N GLY A 250 -16.50 -6.17 -5.79
CA GLY A 250 -16.31 -4.74 -6.10
C GLY A 250 -15.02 -4.15 -5.52
N ALA A 251 -14.02 -4.98 -5.28
CA ALA A 251 -12.73 -4.55 -4.77
C ALA A 251 -11.92 -3.80 -5.84
N VAL A 252 -10.93 -3.02 -5.37
CA VAL A 252 -9.87 -2.42 -6.19
C VAL A 252 -8.55 -3.06 -5.79
N ILE A 253 -7.71 -3.37 -6.78
CA ILE A 253 -6.40 -4.00 -6.62
C ILE A 253 -5.32 -2.98 -7.02
N GLY A 254 -4.49 -2.57 -6.08
CA GLY A 254 -3.32 -1.75 -6.33
C GLY A 254 -2.16 -2.59 -6.83
N ILE A 255 -1.51 -2.19 -7.93
CA ILE A 255 -0.36 -2.90 -8.49
C ILE A 255 0.93 -2.41 -7.83
N ALA A 256 1.69 -3.35 -7.27
CA ALA A 256 2.95 -3.12 -6.56
C ALA A 256 4.16 -3.07 -7.52
N LEU A 257 5.22 -2.37 -7.08
CA LEU A 257 6.43 -2.14 -7.86
C LEU A 257 7.69 -2.78 -7.27
N ASP A 258 7.56 -3.65 -6.28
CA ASP A 258 8.69 -4.45 -5.81
C ASP A 258 9.08 -5.48 -6.90
N ALA A 259 10.32 -5.40 -7.37
CA ALA A 259 10.78 -6.14 -8.55
C ALA A 259 10.64 -7.66 -8.41
N TRP A 260 10.77 -8.24 -7.21
CA TRP A 260 10.58 -9.67 -7.01
C TRP A 260 9.12 -10.12 -7.20
N MET A 261 8.17 -9.19 -7.05
CA MET A 261 6.76 -9.40 -7.37
C MET A 261 6.44 -9.16 -8.86
N MET A 262 7.35 -8.53 -9.59
CA MET A 262 7.14 -8.15 -10.99
C MET A 262 7.78 -9.12 -11.97
N VAL A 263 8.94 -9.70 -11.63
CA VAL A 263 9.68 -10.61 -12.53
C VAL A 263 10.03 -11.90 -11.80
N PRO A 264 9.91 -13.07 -12.47
CA PRO A 264 10.26 -14.35 -11.87
C PRO A 264 11.77 -14.47 -11.64
N ASN A 265 12.15 -15.36 -10.72
CA ASN A 265 13.55 -15.68 -10.40
C ASN A 265 14.37 -14.49 -9.89
N TRP A 266 13.73 -13.50 -9.30
CA TRP A 266 14.44 -12.41 -8.62
C TRP A 266 15.17 -12.94 -7.37
N VAL A 267 16.46 -12.63 -7.25
CA VAL A 267 17.27 -12.94 -6.06
C VAL A 267 17.67 -11.63 -5.40
N ARG A 268 17.11 -11.37 -4.22
CA ARG A 268 17.37 -10.13 -3.48
C ARG A 268 18.86 -9.98 -3.15
N GLY A 269 19.44 -8.81 -3.44
CA GLY A 269 20.85 -8.53 -3.25
C GLY A 269 21.77 -8.99 -4.40
N GLU A 270 21.27 -9.77 -5.36
CA GLU A 270 22.03 -10.24 -6.53
C GLU A 270 21.42 -9.73 -7.85
N SER A 271 20.10 -9.85 -7.99
CA SER A 271 19.39 -9.36 -9.17
C SER A 271 19.37 -7.84 -9.21
N THR A 272 19.37 -7.28 -10.42
CA THR A 272 19.22 -5.84 -10.64
C THR A 272 18.03 -5.58 -11.58
N PRO A 273 17.31 -4.45 -11.42
CA PRO A 273 16.16 -4.15 -12.28
C PRO A 273 16.50 -4.17 -13.76
N ARG A 274 17.67 -3.64 -14.17
CA ARG A 274 18.12 -3.67 -15.56
C ARG A 274 18.53 -5.07 -16.03
N GLY A 275 19.20 -5.84 -15.17
CA GLY A 275 19.60 -7.21 -15.49
C GLY A 275 18.42 -8.15 -15.72
N MET A 276 17.32 -7.91 -14.99
CA MET A 276 16.08 -8.67 -15.11
C MET A 276 15.06 -8.04 -16.07
N ASN A 277 15.41 -6.95 -16.75
CA ASN A 277 14.51 -6.17 -17.61
C ASN A 277 13.19 -5.75 -16.89
N CYS A 278 13.27 -5.44 -15.61
CA CYS A 278 12.14 -5.02 -14.78
C CYS A 278 11.90 -3.51 -14.95
N GLY A 279 11.05 -3.12 -15.87
CA GLY A 279 10.62 -1.75 -16.14
C GLY A 279 9.13 -1.54 -15.89
N MET A 280 8.65 -0.30 -16.03
CA MET A 280 7.24 0.07 -15.87
C MET A 280 6.27 -0.67 -16.81
N GLU A 281 6.78 -1.22 -17.93
CA GLU A 281 6.00 -2.10 -18.80
C GLU A 281 5.47 -3.34 -18.08
N ILE A 282 6.18 -3.84 -17.05
CA ILE A 282 5.71 -4.98 -16.25
C ILE A 282 4.51 -4.58 -15.38
N MET A 283 4.51 -3.36 -14.84
CA MET A 283 3.32 -2.82 -14.15
C MET A 283 2.11 -2.79 -15.11
N ALA A 284 2.33 -2.31 -16.33
CA ALA A 284 1.29 -2.30 -17.36
C ALA A 284 0.77 -3.72 -17.72
N ASN A 285 1.63 -4.75 -17.69
CA ASN A 285 1.19 -6.14 -17.88
C ASN A 285 0.23 -6.59 -16.77
N ASN A 286 0.54 -6.28 -15.49
CA ASN A 286 -0.33 -6.62 -14.38
C ASN A 286 -1.67 -5.87 -14.45
N ILE A 287 -1.63 -4.57 -14.78
CA ILE A 287 -2.84 -3.76 -15.00
C ILE A 287 -3.72 -4.38 -16.09
N ASP A 288 -3.13 -4.69 -17.24
CA ASP A 288 -3.84 -5.26 -18.39
C ASP A 288 -4.45 -6.62 -18.05
N HIS A 289 -3.73 -7.49 -17.35
CA HIS A 289 -4.23 -8.79 -16.93
C HIS A 289 -5.48 -8.68 -16.04
N VAL A 290 -5.47 -7.80 -15.02
CA VAL A 290 -6.65 -7.55 -14.18
C VAL A 290 -7.80 -7.00 -15.03
N CYS A 291 -7.53 -6.06 -15.94
CA CYS A 291 -8.54 -5.51 -16.84
C CYS A 291 -9.15 -6.58 -17.76
N GLN A 292 -8.35 -7.52 -18.26
CA GLN A 292 -8.84 -8.63 -19.08
C GLN A 292 -9.75 -9.57 -18.30
N LEU A 293 -9.38 -9.91 -17.04
CA LEU A 293 -10.21 -10.74 -16.16
C LEU A 293 -11.53 -10.06 -15.81
N ALA A 294 -11.52 -8.72 -15.63
CA ALA A 294 -12.69 -7.94 -15.30
C ALA A 294 -13.55 -7.55 -16.51
N GLY A 295 -13.00 -7.57 -17.72
CA GLY A 295 -13.63 -7.02 -18.92
C GLY A 295 -13.73 -5.48 -18.93
N ASN A 296 -13.08 -4.79 -18.00
CA ASN A 296 -13.07 -3.33 -17.83
C ASN A 296 -11.89 -2.89 -16.93
N ALA A 297 -11.70 -1.56 -16.76
CA ALA A 297 -10.62 -0.98 -15.96
C ALA A 297 -11.07 -0.52 -14.55
N ASN A 298 -12.17 -1.04 -13.99
CA ASN A 298 -12.76 -0.52 -12.74
C ASN A 298 -12.17 -1.13 -11.47
N HIS A 299 -11.32 -2.17 -11.58
CA HIS A 299 -10.88 -2.98 -10.44
C HIS A 299 -9.37 -2.97 -10.23
N VAL A 300 -8.64 -2.14 -10.96
CA VAL A 300 -7.18 -2.04 -10.86
C VAL A 300 -6.75 -0.58 -10.73
N ALA A 301 -5.70 -0.36 -9.96
CA ALA A 301 -5.14 0.97 -9.74
C ALA A 301 -3.68 0.88 -9.28
N ILE A 302 -3.13 1.97 -8.76
CA ILE A 302 -1.76 2.06 -8.24
C ILE A 302 -1.76 1.74 -6.75
N GLY A 303 -0.83 0.89 -6.32
CA GLY A 303 -0.48 0.59 -4.94
C GLY A 303 1.00 0.24 -4.91
N SER A 304 1.87 1.27 -5.03
CA SER A 304 3.24 1.09 -5.49
C SER A 304 4.13 0.33 -4.53
N ASP A 305 3.88 0.42 -3.24
CA ASP A 305 4.73 -0.13 -2.19
C ASP A 305 6.17 0.45 -2.21
N LEU A 306 6.39 1.59 -2.88
CA LEU A 306 7.69 2.22 -2.96
C LEU A 306 8.20 2.57 -1.55
N ASP A 307 9.50 2.36 -1.34
CA ASP A 307 10.17 2.44 -0.03
C ASP A 307 9.59 1.47 1.04
N GLY A 308 8.86 0.42 0.63
CA GLY A 308 8.41 -0.71 1.47
C GLY A 308 9.55 -1.69 1.77
N ALA A 309 10.63 -1.22 2.40
CA ALA A 309 11.90 -1.93 2.66
C ALA A 309 12.69 -2.29 1.38
N PHE A 310 12.48 -1.58 0.30
CA PHE A 310 13.27 -1.58 -0.93
C PHE A 310 13.28 -0.16 -1.52
N GLY A 311 14.20 0.13 -2.43
CA GLY A 311 14.33 1.41 -3.12
C GLY A 311 14.65 1.21 -4.60
N THR A 312 15.45 2.11 -5.18
CA THR A 312 15.80 2.06 -6.62
C THR A 312 16.57 0.81 -7.01
N GLU A 313 17.18 0.10 -6.08
CA GLU A 313 17.88 -1.17 -6.32
C GLU A 313 16.92 -2.35 -6.62
N GLN A 314 15.63 -2.21 -6.24
CA GLN A 314 14.64 -3.29 -6.36
C GLN A 314 13.27 -2.78 -6.86
N CYS A 315 13.21 -1.64 -7.57
CA CYS A 315 12.02 -1.16 -8.27
C CYS A 315 12.29 -1.09 -9.80
N PRO A 316 11.30 -0.76 -10.65
CA PRO A 316 11.51 -0.64 -12.09
C PRO A 316 12.70 0.26 -12.46
N TYR A 317 13.57 -0.20 -13.37
CA TYR A 317 14.82 0.50 -13.74
C TYR A 317 14.61 1.90 -14.33
N ASP A 318 13.43 2.22 -14.78
CA ASP A 318 13.01 3.50 -15.35
C ASP A 318 12.23 4.37 -14.35
N LEU A 319 12.13 3.93 -13.08
CA LEU A 319 11.60 4.69 -11.95
C LEU A 319 12.76 5.07 -11.02
N VAL A 320 12.93 6.37 -10.77
CA VAL A 320 13.96 6.92 -9.87
C VAL A 320 13.30 7.54 -8.62
N THR A 321 12.14 8.12 -8.77
CA THR A 321 11.36 8.69 -7.66
C THR A 321 9.89 8.35 -7.84
N ILE A 322 9.08 8.46 -6.80
CA ILE A 322 7.64 8.24 -6.89
C ILE A 322 6.96 9.16 -7.93
N ALA A 323 7.56 10.30 -8.26
CA ALA A 323 7.06 11.17 -9.34
C ALA A 323 7.07 10.47 -10.71
N ASP A 324 7.89 9.46 -10.89
CA ASP A 324 7.97 8.68 -12.11
C ASP A 324 6.79 7.72 -12.32
N LEU A 325 5.90 7.55 -11.34
CA LEU A 325 4.62 6.86 -11.54
C LEU A 325 3.83 7.45 -12.73
N GLN A 326 4.03 8.72 -13.04
CA GLN A 326 3.43 9.35 -14.22
C GLN A 326 3.82 8.68 -15.55
N LYS A 327 4.92 7.93 -15.59
CA LYS A 327 5.39 7.23 -16.80
C LYS A 327 4.49 6.04 -17.20
N ILE A 328 3.67 5.52 -16.28
CA ILE A 328 2.74 4.42 -16.61
C ILE A 328 1.67 4.88 -17.62
N PHE A 329 1.21 6.12 -17.55
CA PHE A 329 0.07 6.57 -18.35
C PHE A 329 0.34 6.61 -19.86
N PRO A 330 1.48 7.16 -20.36
CA PRO A 330 1.82 7.02 -21.79
C PRO A 330 2.00 5.57 -22.23
N ILE A 331 2.45 4.66 -21.36
CA ILE A 331 2.55 3.23 -21.66
C ILE A 331 1.13 2.64 -21.86
N LEU A 332 0.21 2.92 -20.94
CA LEU A 332 -1.17 2.46 -21.05
C LEU A 332 -1.86 3.06 -22.30
N GLN A 333 -1.63 4.34 -22.59
CA GLN A 333 -2.16 4.98 -23.79
C GLN A 333 -1.64 4.32 -25.07
N TYR A 334 -0.35 3.99 -25.13
CA TYR A 334 0.25 3.26 -26.25
C TYR A 334 -0.36 1.87 -26.42
N ARG A 335 -0.76 1.21 -25.33
CA ARG A 335 -1.48 -0.08 -25.33
C ARG A 335 -2.97 0.04 -25.68
N GLY A 336 -3.47 1.24 -25.95
CA GLY A 336 -4.86 1.46 -26.37
C GLY A 336 -5.87 1.68 -25.26
N PHE A 337 -5.41 1.90 -24.01
CA PHE A 337 -6.30 2.33 -22.93
C PHE A 337 -6.86 3.72 -23.23
N THR A 338 -8.16 3.90 -23.04
CA THR A 338 -8.81 5.21 -23.19
C THR A 338 -8.40 6.17 -22.06
N ASP A 339 -8.55 7.46 -22.28
CA ASP A 339 -8.30 8.48 -21.24
C ASP A 339 -9.16 8.24 -19.99
N ASP A 340 -10.40 7.77 -20.15
CA ASP A 340 -11.27 7.39 -19.03
C ASP A 340 -10.68 6.22 -18.23
N ALA A 341 -10.25 5.14 -18.90
CA ALA A 341 -9.61 4.00 -18.24
C ALA A 341 -8.31 4.41 -17.51
N ILE A 342 -7.49 5.27 -18.12
CA ILE A 342 -6.28 5.82 -17.52
C ILE A 342 -6.62 6.63 -16.26
N ASN A 343 -7.62 7.51 -16.32
CA ASN A 343 -8.05 8.30 -15.17
C ASN A 343 -8.63 7.41 -14.04
N ARG A 344 -9.35 6.34 -14.39
CA ARG A 344 -9.81 5.34 -13.41
C ARG A 344 -8.65 4.68 -12.71
N ILE A 345 -7.66 4.19 -13.44
CA ILE A 345 -6.46 3.53 -12.91
C ILE A 345 -5.63 4.49 -12.06
N ALA A 346 -5.48 5.74 -12.49
CA ALA A 346 -4.70 6.74 -11.75
C ALA A 346 -5.28 7.06 -10.37
N SER A 347 -6.60 7.22 -10.28
CA SER A 347 -7.25 7.62 -9.02
C SER A 347 -8.76 7.33 -8.98
N GLY A 348 -9.44 7.27 -10.11
CA GLY A 348 -10.90 7.19 -10.18
C GLY A 348 -11.47 6.00 -9.42
N ASN A 349 -10.87 4.81 -9.56
CA ASN A 349 -11.32 3.60 -8.89
C ASN A 349 -11.18 3.72 -7.37
N TRP A 350 -10.07 4.28 -6.87
CA TRP A 350 -9.89 4.55 -5.44
C TRP A 350 -10.87 5.60 -4.92
N ILE A 351 -11.10 6.68 -5.66
CA ILE A 351 -12.07 7.73 -5.29
C ILE A 351 -13.47 7.14 -5.18
N GLU A 352 -13.90 6.36 -6.16
CA GLU A 352 -15.22 5.73 -6.16
C GLU A 352 -15.37 4.75 -4.98
N PHE A 353 -14.35 3.93 -4.74
CA PHE A 353 -14.32 3.02 -3.60
C PHE A 353 -14.41 3.76 -2.26
N LEU A 354 -13.58 4.80 -2.06
CA LEU A 354 -13.57 5.58 -0.82
C LEU A 354 -14.89 6.34 -0.61
N ARG A 355 -15.47 6.93 -1.66
CA ARG A 355 -16.80 7.56 -1.61
C ARG A 355 -17.90 6.61 -1.16
N LYS A 356 -17.83 5.36 -1.59
CA LYS A 356 -18.81 4.34 -1.24
C LYS A 356 -18.66 3.87 0.20
N HIS A 357 -17.45 3.76 0.71
CA HIS A 357 -17.15 2.98 1.90
C HIS A 357 -16.63 3.78 3.11
N LEU A 358 -16.14 5.01 2.94
CA LEU A 358 -15.83 5.87 4.09
C LEU A 358 -17.13 6.26 4.83
N PRO A 359 -17.07 6.47 6.16
CA PRO A 359 -18.21 7.00 6.91
C PRO A 359 -18.60 8.41 6.44
N GLU A 360 -19.84 8.83 6.76
CA GLU A 360 -20.35 10.17 6.44
C GLU A 360 -19.58 11.28 7.14
#